data_d8fcdef4dc85bc53c96c9eb4c48f535d
#
_entry.id   d8fcdef4dc85bc53c96c9eb4c48f535d
#
_cell.length_a   1.000
_cell.length_b   1.000
_cell.length_c   1.000
_cell.angle_alpha   90.00
_cell.angle_beta   90.00
_cell.angle_gamma   90.00
#
_symmetry.space_group_name_H-M   'P 1'
#
loop_
_entity.id
_entity.type
_entity.pdbx_description
1 polymer ?
#
loop_
_entity_poly.entity_id
_entity_poly.type
_entity_poly.pdbx_seq_one_letter_code
_entity_poly.pdbx_strand_id
1 'polypeptide(L)'
;MTNCLSSSKFANLLFVNVQIGDVRATALFDTGAGMTVIAQSLLHRLRAAPEKEVLRAGNNNGVVRTLQTAVIPNIRLGNVCMENCKVLVTDDADFALSDESGRIFPAEMLLGWDVISRYHWSYSAKDKSLSVSLPEKTAEPLSPEIKHGPIVYPEYAGQCFRARVDTGHTGSILSASWYSRLPDIEYHESEIAGVGSSQYKRIPFVRVLRLRFQNQTIYLQDVDICDKLYGQPAEIEALLGYDFLEDRDWLLEQAFRLLP
;
A
#
# COMPACT_ATOMS: atom_id res chain seq x y z
N MET A 1 23.83 6.52 3.95
CA MET A 1 24.08 5.18 3.33
C MET A 1 22.72 4.57 3.01
N THR A 2 22.51 4.22 1.78
CA THR A 2 21.26 3.59 1.32
C THR A 2 21.37 2.08 1.49
N ASN A 3 20.36 1.45 2.06
CA ASN A 3 20.35 0.00 2.28
C ASN A 3 19.42 -0.64 1.28
N CYS A 4 19.94 -1.64 0.57
CA CYS A 4 19.13 -2.47 -0.31
C CYS A 4 18.45 -3.55 0.52
N LEU A 5 17.15 -3.64 0.46
CA LEU A 5 16.34 -4.69 1.06
C LEU A 5 16.05 -5.76 0.00
N SER A 6 16.12 -7.03 0.38
CA SER A 6 15.59 -8.08 -0.49
C SER A 6 14.08 -7.89 -0.59
N SER A 7 13.57 -7.77 -1.79
CA SER A 7 12.15 -7.72 -2.08
C SER A 7 11.72 -8.95 -2.89
N SER A 8 10.50 -9.38 -2.69
CA SER A 8 9.87 -10.41 -3.50
C SER A 8 8.52 -9.91 -4.00
N LYS A 9 8.05 -10.43 -5.14
CA LYS A 9 6.74 -10.11 -5.70
C LYS A 9 5.81 -11.32 -5.57
N PHE A 10 4.59 -11.06 -5.18
CA PHE A 10 3.50 -12.01 -5.17
C PHE A 10 2.25 -11.26 -5.64
N ALA A 11 1.56 -11.78 -6.64
CA ALA A 11 0.42 -11.09 -7.25
C ALA A 11 0.72 -9.59 -7.55
N ASN A 12 1.93 -9.30 -8.05
CA ASN A 12 2.44 -7.96 -8.31
C ASN A 12 2.55 -7.03 -7.08
N LEU A 13 2.51 -7.56 -5.87
CA LEU A 13 2.72 -6.78 -4.63
C LEU A 13 4.19 -6.84 -4.18
N LEU A 14 4.60 -5.86 -3.41
CA LEU A 14 5.98 -5.71 -2.94
C LEU A 14 6.10 -6.18 -1.49
N PHE A 15 6.90 -7.22 -1.24
CA PHE A 15 7.18 -7.74 0.09
C PHE A 15 8.61 -7.46 0.49
N VAL A 16 8.81 -7.16 1.77
CA VAL A 16 10.12 -6.88 2.36
C VAL A 16 10.33 -7.72 3.60
N ASN A 17 11.57 -8.15 3.82
CA ASN A 17 11.96 -8.80 5.06
C ASN A 17 12.25 -7.73 6.13
N VAL A 18 11.63 -7.88 7.28
CA VAL A 18 11.83 -7.03 8.46
C VAL A 18 12.39 -7.83 9.60
N GLN A 19 13.16 -7.18 10.46
CA GLN A 19 13.65 -7.73 11.72
C GLN A 19 12.95 -7.02 12.87
N ILE A 20 12.34 -7.77 13.79
CA ILE A 20 11.66 -7.25 14.98
C ILE A 20 12.27 -7.95 16.19
N GLY A 21 13.11 -7.24 16.94
CA GLY A 21 13.95 -7.90 17.93
C GLY A 21 14.79 -9.02 17.29
N ASP A 22 14.63 -10.25 17.76
CA ASP A 22 15.32 -11.44 17.23
C ASP A 22 14.48 -12.20 16.18
N VAL A 23 13.26 -11.74 15.89
CA VAL A 23 12.32 -12.40 14.98
C VAL A 23 12.40 -11.77 13.59
N ARG A 24 12.52 -12.63 12.56
CA ARG A 24 12.35 -12.22 11.16
C ARG A 24 10.90 -12.41 10.74
N ALA A 25 10.37 -11.46 10.01
CA ALA A 25 9.03 -11.52 9.44
C ALA A 25 9.04 -10.99 7.99
N THR A 26 8.04 -11.38 7.21
CA THR A 26 7.80 -10.83 5.89
C THR A 26 6.65 -9.82 5.99
N ALA A 27 6.87 -8.61 5.50
CA ALA A 27 5.88 -7.55 5.49
C ALA A 27 5.48 -7.18 4.05
N LEU A 28 4.19 -6.98 3.81
CA LEU A 28 3.72 -6.25 2.63
C LEU A 28 4.07 -4.77 2.82
N PHE A 29 4.72 -4.17 1.83
CA PHE A 29 4.97 -2.73 1.79
C PHE A 29 3.72 -2.01 1.30
N ASP A 30 2.96 -1.40 2.22
CA ASP A 30 1.60 -0.94 1.97
C ASP A 30 1.43 0.55 2.32
N THR A 31 1.55 1.42 1.31
CA THR A 31 1.32 2.86 1.46
C THR A 31 -0.17 3.21 1.63
N GLY A 32 -1.08 2.27 1.36
CA GLY A 32 -2.51 2.39 1.57
C GLY A 32 -2.93 2.17 3.03
N ALA A 33 -2.21 1.35 3.78
CA ALA A 33 -2.45 1.13 5.20
C ALA A 33 -1.98 2.33 6.02
N GLY A 34 -2.87 2.94 6.80
CA GLY A 34 -2.52 4.09 7.67
C GLY A 34 -1.65 3.70 8.86
N MET A 35 -1.77 2.47 9.34
CA MET A 35 -1.00 1.90 10.44
C MET A 35 -0.48 0.51 10.09
N THR A 36 0.65 0.19 10.66
CA THR A 36 1.25 -1.15 10.59
C THR A 36 0.36 -2.17 11.30
N VAL A 37 0.11 -3.30 10.65
CA VAL A 37 -0.73 -4.40 11.17
C VAL A 37 0.12 -5.67 11.23
N ILE A 38 -0.03 -6.45 12.30
CA ILE A 38 0.65 -7.73 12.47
C ILE A 38 -0.33 -8.86 12.78
N ALA A 39 0.03 -10.07 12.36
CA ALA A 39 -0.71 -11.29 12.70
C ALA A 39 -0.55 -11.64 14.19
N GLN A 40 -1.57 -12.25 14.77
CA GLN A 40 -1.56 -12.71 16.17
C GLN A 40 -0.40 -13.68 16.45
N SER A 41 -0.10 -14.59 15.52
CA SER A 41 1.03 -15.53 15.63
C SER A 41 2.38 -14.83 15.66
N LEU A 42 2.54 -13.74 14.89
CA LEU A 42 3.75 -12.92 14.94
C LEU A 42 3.91 -12.25 16.30
N LEU A 43 2.83 -11.69 16.86
CA LEU A 43 2.84 -11.10 18.21
C LEU A 43 3.30 -12.12 19.26
N HIS A 44 2.78 -13.37 19.19
CA HIS A 44 3.19 -14.45 20.08
C HIS A 44 4.68 -14.82 19.95
N ARG A 45 5.20 -14.89 18.71
CA ARG A 45 6.63 -15.14 18.48
C ARG A 45 7.52 -14.03 19.05
N LEU A 46 7.02 -12.80 19.04
CA LEU A 46 7.69 -11.64 19.65
C LEU A 46 7.60 -11.65 21.19
N ARG A 47 6.85 -12.59 21.79
CA ARG A 47 6.56 -12.62 23.22
C ARG A 47 5.98 -11.30 23.75
N ALA A 48 5.30 -10.56 22.89
CA ALA A 48 4.59 -9.34 23.23
C ALA A 48 3.12 -9.63 23.55
N ALA A 49 2.50 -8.75 24.31
CA ALA A 49 1.09 -8.87 24.66
C ALA A 49 0.30 -7.72 24.01
N PRO A 50 -0.96 -7.95 23.63
CA PRO A 50 -1.82 -6.88 23.19
C PRO A 50 -2.11 -5.91 24.33
N GLU A 51 -2.29 -4.65 23.99
CA GLU A 51 -2.72 -3.61 24.91
C GLU A 51 -4.24 -3.67 25.14
N LYS A 52 -4.71 -2.96 26.17
CA LYS A 52 -6.16 -2.78 26.39
C LYS A 52 -6.79 -1.83 25.38
N GLU A 53 -5.99 -1.02 24.73
CA GLU A 53 -6.46 -0.08 23.73
C GLU A 53 -6.88 -0.81 22.46
N VAL A 54 -7.97 -0.34 21.89
CA VAL A 54 -8.53 -0.83 20.63
C VAL A 54 -8.72 0.35 19.67
N LEU A 55 -8.47 0.12 18.40
CA LEU A 55 -8.70 1.12 17.35
C LEU A 55 -9.62 0.55 16.27
N ARG A 56 -10.39 1.43 15.64
CA ARG A 56 -11.20 1.06 14.49
C ARG A 56 -10.35 1.14 13.23
N ALA A 57 -10.28 0.04 12.51
CA ALA A 57 -9.60 -0.05 11.22
C ALA A 57 -10.62 -0.45 10.16
N GLY A 58 -10.57 0.24 9.01
CA GLY A 58 -11.37 -0.09 7.84
C GLY A 58 -10.47 -0.63 6.73
N ASN A 59 -11.01 -1.51 5.89
CA ASN A 59 -10.34 -1.99 4.69
C ASN A 59 -10.97 -1.37 3.43
N ASN A 60 -10.39 -1.65 2.27
CA ASN A 60 -10.84 -1.18 0.97
C ASN A 60 -12.26 -1.66 0.57
N ASN A 61 -12.79 -2.70 1.23
CA ASN A 61 -14.17 -3.19 1.03
C ASN A 61 -15.20 -2.45 1.90
N GLY A 62 -14.77 -1.48 2.71
CA GLY A 62 -15.63 -0.73 3.63
C GLY A 62 -15.98 -1.48 4.91
N VAL A 63 -15.39 -2.65 5.14
CA VAL A 63 -15.55 -3.38 6.40
C VAL A 63 -14.73 -2.69 7.48
N VAL A 64 -15.38 -2.31 8.58
CA VAL A 64 -14.72 -1.69 9.73
C VAL A 64 -14.70 -2.69 10.88
N ARG A 65 -13.52 -2.95 11.41
CA ARG A 65 -13.28 -3.83 12.56
C ARG A 65 -12.65 -3.06 13.71
N THR A 66 -12.84 -3.54 14.90
CA THR A 66 -12.12 -3.07 16.09
C THR A 66 -10.97 -4.03 16.34
N LEU A 67 -9.74 -3.51 16.27
CA LEU A 67 -8.52 -4.29 16.45
C LEU A 67 -7.81 -3.84 17.72
N GLN A 68 -7.17 -4.78 18.41
CA GLN A 68 -6.30 -4.48 19.54
C GLN A 68 -5.02 -3.81 19.05
N THR A 69 -4.41 -3.01 19.90
CA THR A 69 -3.05 -2.50 19.67
C THR A 69 -2.04 -3.32 20.44
N ALA A 70 -0.79 -3.25 20.02
CA ALA A 70 0.36 -3.74 20.77
C ALA A 70 1.55 -2.80 20.55
N VAL A 71 2.50 -2.80 21.47
CA VAL A 71 3.80 -2.16 21.27
C VAL A 71 4.84 -3.24 21.05
N ILE A 72 5.50 -3.19 19.90
CA ILE A 72 6.62 -4.08 19.58
C ILE A 72 7.94 -3.33 19.77
N PRO A 73 9.04 -4.01 20.13
CA PRO A 73 10.27 -3.35 20.57
C PRO A 73 10.88 -2.47 19.47
N ASN A 74 10.93 -2.97 18.26
CA ASN A 74 11.44 -2.23 17.11
C ASN A 74 10.99 -2.85 15.80
N ILE A 75 11.13 -2.09 14.71
CA ILE A 75 11.08 -2.55 13.32
C ILE A 75 12.39 -2.13 12.66
N ARG A 76 13.22 -3.08 12.28
CA ARG A 76 14.48 -2.84 11.58
C ARG A 76 14.35 -3.19 10.10
N LEU A 77 14.79 -2.26 9.27
CA LEU A 77 14.78 -2.35 7.81
C LEU A 77 16.21 -2.01 7.33
N GLY A 78 17.02 -3.03 7.11
CA GLY A 78 18.46 -2.82 6.85
C GLY A 78 19.13 -2.09 8.02
N ASN A 79 19.67 -0.88 7.77
CA ASN A 79 20.33 -0.07 8.80
C ASN A 79 19.40 0.93 9.50
N VAL A 80 18.15 1.06 9.07
CA VAL A 80 17.17 1.92 9.75
C VAL A 80 16.41 1.10 10.77
N CYS A 81 16.10 1.73 11.91
CA CYS A 81 15.39 1.10 13.00
C CYS A 81 14.44 2.10 13.64
N MET A 82 13.20 1.68 13.81
CA MET A 82 12.19 2.40 14.57
C MET A 82 11.91 1.62 15.85
N GLU A 83 11.99 2.28 16.98
CA GLU A 83 11.76 1.67 18.29
C GLU A 83 10.36 1.96 18.84
N ASN A 84 9.89 1.09 19.74
CA ASN A 84 8.61 1.21 20.43
C ASN A 84 7.44 1.43 19.46
N CYS A 85 7.34 0.56 18.46
CA CYS A 85 6.37 0.69 17.40
C CYS A 85 4.99 0.23 17.87
N LYS A 86 4.02 1.13 17.87
CA LYS A 86 2.62 0.78 18.09
C LYS A 86 2.05 0.19 16.80
N VAL A 87 1.44 -0.99 16.91
CA VAL A 87 0.89 -1.73 15.77
C VAL A 87 -0.55 -2.17 16.07
N LEU A 88 -1.32 -2.45 15.02
CA LEU A 88 -2.58 -3.15 15.12
C LEU A 88 -2.35 -4.66 15.08
N VAL A 89 -3.15 -5.41 15.80
CA VAL A 89 -3.10 -6.88 15.84
C VAL A 89 -4.36 -7.43 15.23
N THR A 90 -4.21 -8.35 14.28
CA THR A 90 -5.33 -9.03 13.62
C THR A 90 -5.16 -10.55 13.65
N ASP A 91 -6.22 -11.29 13.36
CA ASP A 91 -6.19 -12.74 13.31
C ASP A 91 -5.31 -13.23 12.15
N ASP A 92 -4.66 -14.39 12.33
CA ASP A 92 -3.84 -15.01 11.29
C ASP A 92 -4.65 -15.32 10.02
N ALA A 93 -5.93 -15.63 10.18
CA ALA A 93 -6.84 -15.86 9.06
C ALA A 93 -6.97 -14.65 8.12
N ASP A 94 -6.75 -13.44 8.62
CA ASP A 94 -6.79 -12.21 7.80
C ASP A 94 -5.62 -12.12 6.81
N PHE A 95 -4.53 -12.83 7.09
CA PHE A 95 -3.38 -12.97 6.19
C PHE A 95 -3.41 -14.25 5.35
N ALA A 96 -4.38 -15.14 5.57
CA ALA A 96 -4.51 -16.40 4.86
C ALA A 96 -5.16 -16.21 3.48
N LEU A 97 -4.60 -15.29 2.70
CA LEU A 97 -5.00 -15.04 1.32
C LEU A 97 -4.18 -15.91 0.36
N SER A 98 -4.76 -16.29 -0.76
CA SER A 98 -4.06 -17.00 -1.84
C SER A 98 -4.32 -16.31 -3.17
N ASP A 99 -3.38 -16.44 -4.09
CA ASP A 99 -3.61 -16.04 -5.49
C ASP A 99 -4.40 -17.12 -6.26
N GLU A 100 -4.74 -16.81 -7.51
CA GLU A 100 -5.45 -17.72 -8.40
C GLU A 100 -4.74 -19.08 -8.60
N SER A 101 -3.43 -19.13 -8.40
CA SER A 101 -2.62 -20.37 -8.46
C SER A 101 -2.63 -21.15 -7.15
N GLY A 102 -3.29 -20.66 -6.12
CA GLY A 102 -3.34 -21.26 -4.78
C GLY A 102 -2.08 -21.01 -3.94
N ARG A 103 -1.18 -20.12 -4.35
CA ARG A 103 -0.04 -19.73 -3.54
C ARG A 103 -0.53 -18.85 -2.37
N ILE A 104 -0.04 -19.18 -1.17
CA ILE A 104 -0.40 -18.46 0.05
C ILE A 104 0.32 -17.11 0.10
N PHE A 105 -0.38 -16.10 0.56
CA PHE A 105 0.15 -14.76 0.83
C PHE A 105 1.32 -14.84 1.83
N PRO A 106 2.52 -14.38 1.47
CA PRO A 106 3.71 -14.68 2.25
C PRO A 106 3.90 -13.79 3.48
N ALA A 107 3.02 -12.79 3.70
CA ALA A 107 3.21 -11.82 4.76
C ALA A 107 2.48 -12.19 6.05
N GLU A 108 3.11 -11.83 7.15
CA GLU A 108 2.56 -11.87 8.51
C GLU A 108 2.34 -10.44 9.04
N MET A 109 2.61 -9.44 8.19
CA MET A 109 2.60 -8.04 8.56
C MET A 109 2.27 -7.17 7.35
N LEU A 110 1.52 -6.09 7.57
CA LEU A 110 1.46 -4.93 6.68
C LEU A 110 2.35 -3.84 7.25
N LEU A 111 3.35 -3.39 6.52
CA LEU A 111 4.15 -2.23 6.87
C LEU A 111 3.41 -0.99 6.39
N GLY A 112 2.81 -0.26 7.31
CA GLY A 112 1.92 0.85 7.01
C GLY A 112 2.62 2.20 6.89
N TRP A 113 1.81 3.20 6.58
CA TRP A 113 2.27 4.58 6.37
C TRP A 113 2.90 5.21 7.62
N ASP A 114 2.50 4.79 8.82
CA ASP A 114 3.07 5.18 10.11
C ASP A 114 4.58 4.89 10.21
N VAL A 115 5.05 3.85 9.52
CA VAL A 115 6.47 3.50 9.39
C VAL A 115 7.06 4.04 8.08
N ILE A 116 6.38 3.79 6.95
CA ILE A 116 6.89 4.13 5.62
C ILE A 116 7.20 5.63 5.51
N SER A 117 6.33 6.49 6.02
CA SER A 117 6.49 7.95 5.94
C SER A 117 7.71 8.53 6.68
N ARG A 118 8.37 7.74 7.51
CA ARG A 118 9.52 8.19 8.31
C ARG A 118 10.85 8.11 7.58
N TYR A 119 10.87 7.49 6.41
CA TYR A 119 12.09 7.16 5.67
C TYR A 119 11.97 7.58 4.20
N HIS A 120 13.12 7.71 3.57
CA HIS A 120 13.22 7.84 2.13
C HIS A 120 13.35 6.44 1.50
N TRP A 121 12.60 6.21 0.44
CA TRP A 121 12.55 4.94 -0.25
C TRP A 121 12.86 5.12 -1.72
N SER A 122 13.57 4.16 -2.30
CA SER A 122 13.77 4.06 -3.74
C SER A 122 13.61 2.62 -4.19
N TYR A 123 12.95 2.42 -5.30
CA TYR A 123 12.77 1.11 -5.90
C TYR A 123 13.42 1.07 -7.28
N SER A 124 14.18 0.01 -7.55
CA SER A 124 14.73 -0.32 -8.87
C SER A 124 13.96 -1.50 -9.44
N ALA A 125 13.22 -1.28 -10.53
CA ALA A 125 12.48 -2.33 -11.22
C ALA A 125 13.44 -3.35 -11.85
N LYS A 126 14.56 -2.89 -12.39
CA LYS A 126 15.61 -3.72 -13.00
C LYS A 126 16.18 -4.71 -11.98
N ASP A 127 16.54 -4.24 -10.79
CA ASP A 127 17.20 -5.04 -9.76
C ASP A 127 16.19 -5.70 -8.82
N LYS A 128 14.90 -5.38 -8.96
CA LYS A 128 13.81 -5.79 -8.06
C LYS A 128 14.19 -5.53 -6.59
N SER A 129 14.76 -4.36 -6.34
CA SER A 129 15.28 -3.98 -5.04
C SER A 129 14.63 -2.73 -4.51
N LEU A 130 14.28 -2.76 -3.23
CA LEU A 130 13.81 -1.62 -2.48
C LEU A 130 14.94 -1.13 -1.58
N SER A 131 15.22 0.14 -1.59
CA SER A 131 16.23 0.76 -0.74
C SER A 131 15.59 1.72 0.25
N VAL A 132 16.17 1.80 1.44
CA VAL A 132 15.71 2.68 2.51
C VAL A 132 16.85 3.50 3.09
N SER A 133 16.58 4.77 3.38
CA SER A 133 17.54 5.67 4.04
C SER A 133 16.82 6.62 5.00
N LEU A 134 17.57 7.15 5.95
CA LEU A 134 17.07 8.23 6.81
C LEU A 134 16.89 9.51 5.98
N PRO A 135 15.85 10.30 6.25
CA PRO A 135 15.75 11.66 5.71
C PRO A 135 16.97 12.48 6.11
N GLU A 136 17.39 13.39 5.26
CA GLU A 136 18.41 14.37 5.63
C GLU A 136 17.92 15.22 6.82
N LYS A 137 18.82 15.54 7.75
CA LYS A 137 18.48 16.32 8.97
C LYS A 137 17.87 17.69 8.69
N THR A 138 18.03 18.20 7.48
CA THR A 138 17.51 19.47 6.99
C THR A 138 16.22 19.31 6.20
N ALA A 139 15.69 18.09 6.03
CA ALA A 139 14.47 17.86 5.29
C ALA A 139 13.30 18.58 5.96
N GLU A 140 12.57 19.36 5.19
CA GLU A 140 11.33 19.98 5.65
C GLU A 140 10.33 18.90 6.09
N PRO A 141 9.41 19.22 7.02
CA PRO A 141 8.34 18.27 7.39
C PRO A 141 7.62 17.79 6.14
N LEU A 142 7.20 16.53 6.14
CA LEU A 142 6.37 15.98 5.07
C LEU A 142 5.25 16.95 4.75
N SER A 143 5.05 17.24 3.46
CA SER A 143 3.95 18.10 3.04
C SER A 143 2.62 17.56 3.58
N PRO A 144 1.62 18.39 3.85
CA PRO A 144 0.29 17.93 4.26
C PRO A 144 -0.31 16.90 3.29
N GLU A 145 0.09 16.96 2.03
CA GLU A 145 -0.33 16.03 0.98
C GLU A 145 0.20 14.61 1.19
N ILE A 146 1.40 14.47 1.77
CA ILE A 146 2.00 13.17 2.10
C ILE A 146 1.57 12.66 3.48
N LYS A 147 1.01 13.50 4.33
CA LYS A 147 0.66 13.12 5.70
C LYS A 147 -0.24 11.87 5.79
N HIS A 148 -1.05 11.63 4.81
CA HIS A 148 -2.01 10.50 4.77
C HIS A 148 -1.72 9.46 3.69
N GLY A 149 -0.55 9.52 3.05
CA GLY A 149 -0.11 8.64 1.97
C GLY A 149 0.43 9.43 0.80
N PRO A 150 1.09 8.78 -0.18
CA PRO A 150 1.66 9.47 -1.33
C PRO A 150 0.54 9.96 -2.26
N ILE A 151 0.36 11.27 -2.34
CA ILE A 151 -0.59 11.91 -3.26
C ILE A 151 0.17 12.35 -4.52
N VAL A 152 -0.43 12.09 -5.66
CA VAL A 152 0.07 12.43 -6.99
C VAL A 152 -1.03 13.09 -7.82
N TYR A 153 -0.62 13.82 -8.84
CA TYR A 153 -1.53 14.55 -9.75
C TYR A 153 -1.28 14.11 -11.20
N PRO A 154 -1.69 12.90 -11.59
CA PRO A 154 -1.63 12.50 -12.99
C PRO A 154 -2.67 13.24 -13.82
N GLU A 155 -2.49 13.21 -15.14
CA GLU A 155 -3.35 13.85 -16.12
C GLU A 155 -4.10 12.81 -16.94
N TYR A 156 -5.41 13.00 -17.12
CA TYR A 156 -6.25 12.30 -18.07
C TYR A 156 -6.96 13.30 -18.99
N ALA A 157 -6.87 13.11 -20.30
CA ALA A 157 -7.48 13.98 -21.31
C ALA A 157 -7.20 15.48 -21.10
N GLY A 158 -5.99 15.85 -20.67
CA GLY A 158 -5.56 17.23 -20.43
C GLY A 158 -5.98 17.82 -19.07
N GLN A 159 -6.57 17.04 -18.19
CA GLN A 159 -7.00 17.48 -16.85
C GLN A 159 -6.28 16.69 -15.76
N CYS A 160 -5.63 17.40 -14.83
CA CYS A 160 -5.05 16.78 -13.64
C CYS A 160 -6.16 16.36 -12.66
N PHE A 161 -5.93 15.24 -11.99
CA PHE A 161 -6.79 14.76 -10.93
C PHE A 161 -5.97 14.31 -9.72
N ARG A 162 -6.59 14.23 -8.56
CA ARG A 162 -5.91 13.87 -7.31
C ARG A 162 -6.02 12.36 -7.06
N ALA A 163 -4.87 11.69 -7.03
CA ALA A 163 -4.78 10.26 -6.78
C ALA A 163 -3.84 9.96 -5.62
N ARG A 164 -4.07 8.83 -4.95
CA ARG A 164 -3.17 8.27 -3.95
C ARG A 164 -2.48 7.04 -4.51
N VAL A 165 -1.17 6.92 -4.32
CA VAL A 165 -0.44 5.69 -4.64
C VAL A 165 -0.61 4.70 -3.49
N ASP A 166 -1.10 3.50 -3.81
CA ASP A 166 -1.41 2.41 -2.87
C ASP A 166 -0.67 1.14 -3.29
N THR A 167 0.52 0.92 -2.70
CA THR A 167 1.35 -0.25 -3.01
C THR A 167 0.83 -1.56 -2.43
N GLY A 168 -0.17 -1.50 -1.55
CA GLY A 168 -0.87 -2.66 -1.02
C GLY A 168 -1.99 -3.17 -1.93
N HIS A 169 -2.28 -2.47 -3.03
CA HIS A 169 -3.31 -2.84 -4.00
C HIS A 169 -2.68 -3.29 -5.34
N THR A 170 -3.15 -4.39 -5.90
CA THR A 170 -2.60 -4.96 -7.14
C THR A 170 -2.91 -4.13 -8.37
N GLY A 171 -4.15 -3.65 -8.49
CA GLY A 171 -4.65 -2.83 -9.60
C GLY A 171 -5.11 -1.46 -9.16
N SER A 172 -5.18 -0.52 -10.08
CA SER A 172 -5.71 0.82 -9.82
C SER A 172 -7.23 0.83 -9.78
N ILE A 173 -7.80 1.75 -9.00
CA ILE A 173 -9.25 1.92 -8.84
C ILE A 173 -9.61 3.38 -9.00
N LEU A 174 -10.68 3.66 -9.74
CA LEU A 174 -11.27 4.99 -9.90
C LEU A 174 -12.48 5.16 -9.00
N SER A 175 -12.77 6.38 -8.57
CA SER A 175 -14.04 6.71 -7.91
C SER A 175 -15.18 6.89 -8.91
N ALA A 176 -16.41 6.87 -8.43
CA ALA A 176 -17.60 7.09 -9.26
C ALA A 176 -17.61 8.43 -10.02
N SER A 177 -16.82 9.43 -9.60
CA SER A 177 -16.69 10.70 -10.33
C SER A 177 -16.18 10.54 -11.77
N TRP A 178 -15.61 9.38 -12.09
CA TRP A 178 -15.08 9.09 -13.42
C TRP A 178 -16.12 8.65 -14.44
N TYR A 179 -17.33 8.26 -14.03
CA TYR A 179 -18.40 7.84 -14.96
C TYR A 179 -18.67 8.85 -16.07
N SER A 180 -18.61 10.14 -15.77
CA SER A 180 -18.84 11.20 -16.75
C SER A 180 -17.65 11.53 -17.64
N ARG A 181 -16.47 10.99 -17.33
CA ARG A 181 -15.21 11.28 -18.05
C ARG A 181 -14.81 10.16 -19.01
N LEU A 182 -15.31 8.96 -18.79
CA LEU A 182 -14.92 7.76 -19.54
C LEU A 182 -15.91 7.49 -20.67
N PRO A 183 -15.42 7.26 -21.91
CA PRO A 183 -16.30 7.03 -23.06
C PRO A 183 -16.99 5.66 -23.03
N ASP A 184 -16.25 4.64 -22.57
CA ASP A 184 -16.69 3.25 -22.59
C ASP A 184 -16.46 2.59 -21.23
N ILE A 185 -17.55 2.08 -20.64
CA ILE A 185 -17.51 1.38 -19.34
C ILE A 185 -18.06 -0.01 -19.57
N GLU A 186 -17.25 -1.00 -19.27
CA GLU A 186 -17.61 -2.42 -19.28
C GLU A 186 -17.90 -2.91 -17.86
N TYR A 187 -18.34 -4.17 -17.73
CA TYR A 187 -18.63 -4.77 -16.43
C TYR A 187 -18.07 -6.18 -16.39
N HIS A 188 -17.42 -6.52 -15.28
CA HIS A 188 -16.96 -7.88 -14.99
C HIS A 188 -17.42 -8.32 -13.60
N GLU A 189 -17.44 -9.63 -13.36
CA GLU A 189 -17.55 -10.16 -12.01
C GLU A 189 -16.15 -10.32 -11.44
N SER A 190 -15.92 -9.71 -10.28
CA SER A 190 -14.60 -9.75 -9.63
C SER A 190 -14.75 -9.99 -8.13
N GLU A 191 -13.77 -10.68 -7.58
CA GLU A 191 -13.60 -10.79 -6.14
C GLU A 191 -12.75 -9.62 -5.66
N ILE A 192 -13.35 -8.74 -4.86
CA ILE A 192 -12.59 -7.72 -4.14
C ILE A 192 -12.11 -8.34 -2.84
N ALA A 193 -10.83 -8.70 -2.79
CA ALA A 193 -10.20 -9.26 -1.61
C ALA A 193 -9.35 -8.20 -0.90
N GLY A 194 -9.33 -8.25 0.43
CA GLY A 194 -8.49 -7.44 1.29
C GLY A 194 -8.29 -8.15 2.62
N VAL A 195 -7.36 -7.68 3.44
CA VAL A 195 -7.11 -8.26 4.76
C VAL A 195 -8.43 -8.32 5.55
N GLY A 196 -8.86 -9.52 5.89
CA GLY A 196 -10.05 -9.80 6.69
C GLY A 196 -11.39 -9.84 5.95
N SER A 197 -11.43 -9.71 4.61
CA SER A 197 -12.68 -9.90 3.85
C SER A 197 -12.47 -10.12 2.36
N SER A 198 -13.42 -10.85 1.74
CA SER A 198 -13.57 -10.87 0.28
C SER A 198 -15.06 -10.79 -0.09
N GLN A 199 -15.37 -10.25 -1.26
CA GLN A 199 -16.73 -10.12 -1.79
C GLN A 199 -16.70 -10.25 -3.31
N TYR A 200 -17.60 -11.08 -3.87
CA TYR A 200 -17.86 -11.12 -5.31
C TYR A 200 -18.86 -10.02 -5.69
N LYS A 201 -18.52 -9.20 -6.65
CA LYS A 201 -19.39 -8.12 -7.16
C LYS A 201 -19.26 -7.99 -8.68
N ARG A 202 -20.34 -7.55 -9.30
CA ARG A 202 -20.29 -7.03 -10.65
C ARG A 202 -19.77 -5.59 -10.59
N ILE A 203 -18.56 -5.38 -11.13
CA ILE A 203 -17.82 -4.12 -11.02
C ILE A 203 -17.73 -3.48 -12.40
N PRO A 204 -18.06 -2.19 -12.53
CA PRO A 204 -17.76 -1.42 -13.73
C PRO A 204 -16.26 -1.18 -13.83
N PHE A 205 -15.72 -1.25 -15.02
CA PHE A 205 -14.30 -1.01 -15.28
C PHE A 205 -14.07 -0.36 -16.64
N VAL A 206 -12.91 0.24 -16.82
CA VAL A 206 -12.39 0.70 -18.10
C VAL A 206 -11.24 -0.19 -18.54
N ARG A 207 -11.32 -0.73 -19.76
CA ARG A 207 -10.33 -1.69 -20.27
C ARG A 207 -8.93 -1.12 -20.37
N VAL A 208 -8.79 0.13 -20.80
CA VAL A 208 -7.50 0.82 -20.89
C VAL A 208 -7.66 2.26 -20.45
N LEU A 209 -6.93 2.64 -19.41
CA LEU A 209 -6.82 4.01 -18.96
C LEU A 209 -5.43 4.56 -19.29
N ARG A 210 -5.39 5.59 -20.15
CA ARG A 210 -4.14 6.26 -20.53
C ARG A 210 -3.94 7.49 -19.66
N LEU A 211 -2.91 7.51 -18.86
CA LEU A 211 -2.53 8.62 -17.98
C LEU A 211 -1.20 9.24 -18.43
N ARG A 212 -1.01 10.51 -18.09
CA ARG A 212 0.30 11.18 -18.12
C ARG A 212 0.72 11.51 -16.70
N PHE A 213 1.94 11.19 -16.35
CA PHE A 213 2.53 11.55 -15.06
C PHE A 213 4.05 11.78 -15.22
N GLN A 214 4.53 12.95 -14.81
CA GLN A 214 5.96 13.34 -14.86
C GLN A 214 6.64 13.03 -16.21
N ASN A 215 6.04 13.48 -17.30
CA ASN A 215 6.48 13.25 -18.68
C ASN A 215 6.42 11.81 -19.20
N GLN A 216 5.90 10.88 -18.41
CA GLN A 216 5.65 9.50 -18.83
C GLN A 216 4.19 9.30 -19.21
N THR A 217 3.94 8.46 -20.23
CA THR A 217 2.62 7.95 -20.54
C THR A 217 2.49 6.56 -19.94
N ILE A 218 1.44 6.35 -19.14
CA ILE A 218 1.17 5.12 -18.42
C ILE A 218 -0.16 4.56 -18.92
N TYR A 219 -0.17 3.28 -19.23
CA TYR A 219 -1.37 2.55 -19.64
C TYR A 219 -1.71 1.56 -18.53
N LEU A 220 -2.88 1.76 -17.90
CA LEU A 220 -3.43 0.84 -16.92
C LEU A 220 -4.49 -0.01 -17.60
N GLN A 221 -4.53 -1.31 -17.27
CA GLN A 221 -5.46 -2.28 -17.85
C GLN A 221 -6.55 -2.61 -16.85
N ASP A 222 -7.79 -2.80 -17.35
CA ASP A 222 -8.95 -3.29 -16.59
C ASP A 222 -9.11 -2.57 -15.24
N VAL A 223 -9.15 -1.22 -15.30
CA VAL A 223 -9.21 -0.35 -14.10
C VAL A 223 -10.63 -0.28 -13.57
N ASP A 224 -10.84 -0.77 -12.37
CA ASP A 224 -12.12 -0.82 -11.70
C ASP A 224 -12.64 0.59 -11.32
N ILE A 225 -13.97 0.73 -11.31
CA ILE A 225 -14.65 1.94 -10.86
C ILE A 225 -15.51 1.59 -9.65
N CYS A 226 -15.20 2.17 -8.49
CA CYS A 226 -15.94 1.95 -7.26
C CYS A 226 -16.79 3.15 -6.88
N ASP A 227 -18.00 2.90 -6.38
CA ASP A 227 -18.89 3.96 -5.91
C ASP A 227 -18.23 4.81 -4.82
N LYS A 228 -17.37 4.20 -4.02
CA LYS A 228 -16.63 4.86 -2.95
C LYS A 228 -15.25 4.25 -2.75
N LEU A 229 -14.25 5.11 -2.68
CA LEU A 229 -12.91 4.75 -2.22
C LEU A 229 -12.89 4.80 -0.69
N TYR A 230 -13.09 3.64 -0.07
CA TYR A 230 -13.17 3.55 1.39
C TYR A 230 -11.87 3.96 2.07
N GLY A 231 -11.99 4.65 3.21
CA GLY A 231 -10.84 5.15 3.96
C GLY A 231 -10.11 6.33 3.33
N GLN A 232 -10.60 6.83 2.17
CA GLN A 232 -10.00 7.97 1.48
C GLN A 232 -10.81 9.25 1.69
N PRO A 233 -10.14 10.42 1.75
CA PRO A 233 -10.80 11.72 1.64
C PRO A 233 -11.59 11.83 0.32
N ALA A 234 -12.69 12.59 0.35
CA ALA A 234 -13.59 12.70 -0.79
C ALA A 234 -12.94 13.32 -2.05
N GLU A 235 -11.89 14.09 -1.87
CA GLU A 235 -11.12 14.70 -2.95
C GLU A 235 -10.16 13.74 -3.67
N ILE A 236 -9.98 12.52 -3.17
CA ILE A 236 -9.21 11.48 -3.86
C ILE A 236 -10.09 10.82 -4.90
N GLU A 237 -9.71 10.96 -6.15
CA GLU A 237 -10.46 10.48 -7.30
C GLU A 237 -10.02 9.09 -7.77
N ALA A 238 -8.80 8.66 -7.40
CA ALA A 238 -8.27 7.35 -7.73
C ALA A 238 -7.30 6.82 -6.66
N LEU A 239 -7.25 5.50 -6.53
CA LEU A 239 -6.14 4.76 -5.93
C LEU A 239 -5.32 4.17 -7.07
N LEU A 240 -4.04 4.50 -7.12
CA LEU A 240 -3.10 3.95 -8.10
C LEU A 240 -2.35 2.80 -7.46
N GLY A 241 -2.67 1.60 -7.90
CA GLY A 241 -2.13 0.36 -7.37
C GLY A 241 -0.73 0.04 -7.88
N TYR A 242 -0.31 -1.21 -7.69
CA TYR A 242 1.01 -1.64 -8.13
C TYR A 242 1.14 -1.66 -9.66
N ASP A 243 0.06 -1.82 -10.41
CA ASP A 243 0.02 -1.71 -11.88
C ASP A 243 0.54 -0.34 -12.38
N PHE A 244 0.29 0.74 -11.62
CA PHE A 244 0.86 2.07 -11.88
C PHE A 244 2.38 2.11 -11.68
N LEU A 245 2.94 1.25 -10.85
CA LEU A 245 4.36 1.18 -10.49
C LEU A 245 5.13 0.10 -11.25
N GLU A 246 4.42 -0.82 -11.89
CA GLU A 246 5.02 -1.99 -12.52
C GLU A 246 6.09 -1.61 -13.53
N ASP A 247 7.25 -2.28 -13.40
CA ASP A 247 8.43 -2.09 -14.23
C ASP A 247 8.98 -0.65 -14.27
N ARG A 248 8.70 0.15 -13.24
CA ARG A 248 9.20 1.53 -13.10
C ARG A 248 10.04 1.69 -11.87
N ASP A 249 11.11 2.44 -12.01
CA ASP A 249 11.89 2.94 -10.89
C ASP A 249 11.14 4.11 -10.24
N TRP A 250 11.13 4.16 -8.91
CA TRP A 250 10.44 5.24 -8.19
C TRP A 250 11.16 5.65 -6.92
N LEU A 251 10.89 6.88 -6.51
CA LEU A 251 11.33 7.47 -5.24
C LEU A 251 10.12 7.90 -4.43
N LEU A 252 10.20 7.67 -3.12
CA LEU A 252 9.27 8.19 -2.13
C LEU A 252 10.09 8.91 -1.05
N GLU A 253 10.05 10.21 -1.11
CA GLU A 253 10.72 11.13 -0.18
C GLU A 253 9.69 12.11 0.37
N GLN A 254 9.88 13.41 0.16
CA GLN A 254 8.88 14.45 0.42
C GLN A 254 7.73 14.44 -0.59
N ALA A 255 7.94 13.82 -1.75
CA ALA A 255 6.96 13.56 -2.79
C ALA A 255 7.22 12.20 -3.42
N PHE A 256 6.18 11.61 -3.99
CA PHE A 256 6.31 10.42 -4.82
C PHE A 256 6.73 10.82 -6.25
N ARG A 257 7.72 10.13 -6.80
CA ARG A 257 8.24 10.38 -8.15
C ARG A 257 8.54 9.07 -8.86
N LEU A 258 8.19 9.00 -10.16
CA LEU A 258 8.73 8.01 -11.07
C LEU A 258 10.08 8.51 -11.62
N LEU A 259 11.03 7.60 -11.76
CA LEU A 259 12.30 7.89 -12.37
C LEU A 259 12.24 7.64 -13.89
N PRO A 260 13.09 8.31 -14.68
CA PRO A 260 13.14 8.11 -16.14
C PRO A 260 13.47 6.68 -16.52
#